data_451251951d4491f3fdec3ac67b960dca
#
_entry.id   451251951d4491f3fdec3ac67b960dca
#
_cell.length_a   1.000
_cell.length_b   1.000
_cell.length_c   1.000
_cell.angle_alpha   90.00
_cell.angle_beta   90.00
_cell.angle_gamma   90.00
#
_symmetry.space_group_name_H-M   'P 1'
#
loop_
_entity.id
_entity.type
_entity.pdbx_description
1 polymer ?
#
loop_
_entity_poly.entity_id
_entity_poly.type
_entity_poly.pdbx_seq_one_letter_code
_entity_poly.pdbx_strand_id
1 'polypeptide(L)'
;VGDADTAHTGGEWWSNPSITEAIRRFVYNGGGIIGVGEPTAHQYQGRFFQLADVFGVEEERGFTLGYDKYNWEEHPHFILEDTDFVDFGEGKKNIYALAGTTILVQKEKEVQMAVNEFGKGRAVYISGLPYSFENNRVLQRAILWSAHGEDDLKKWFSTNCNVDVHAYPKNKKYCVVNNTDEPQNTTVFTEDGSNFELHMEPNQIIWYTI
;
A
#
# COMPACT_ATOMS: atom_id res chain seq x y z
N VAL A 1 -8.99 1.56 0.47
CA VAL A 1 -10.18 1.52 -0.36
C VAL A 1 -10.03 0.35 -1.31
N GLY A 2 -10.97 -0.54 -1.30
CA GLY A 2 -10.96 -1.74 -2.12
C GLY A 2 -11.73 -1.57 -3.43
N ASP A 3 -11.74 -2.66 -4.19
CA ASP A 3 -12.44 -2.77 -5.47
C ASP A 3 -13.95 -2.49 -5.32
N ALA A 4 -14.46 -1.57 -6.11
CA ALA A 4 -15.86 -1.18 -6.12
C ALA A 4 -16.78 -2.31 -6.64
N ASP A 5 -16.26 -3.23 -7.43
CA ASP A 5 -17.03 -4.35 -7.97
C ASP A 5 -17.24 -5.48 -6.93
N THR A 6 -16.37 -5.60 -5.93
CA THR A 6 -16.53 -6.56 -4.83
C THR A 6 -17.51 -6.11 -3.77
N ALA A 7 -17.77 -4.82 -3.66
CA ALA A 7 -18.82 -4.29 -2.82
C ALA A 7 -20.09 -4.11 -3.69
N HIS A 8 -21.05 -5.01 -3.59
CA HIS A 8 -22.36 -4.93 -4.29
C HIS A 8 -23.07 -3.59 -4.14
N THR A 9 -22.57 -2.73 -3.27
CA THR A 9 -23.08 -1.40 -2.94
C THR A 9 -22.10 -0.28 -3.29
N GLY A 10 -20.88 -0.61 -3.75
CA GLY A 10 -19.82 0.38 -3.97
C GLY A 10 -20.13 1.39 -5.06
N GLY A 11 -20.66 0.91 -6.18
CA GLY A 11 -20.95 1.76 -7.34
C GLY A 11 -21.95 2.87 -7.06
N GLU A 12 -23.02 2.56 -6.37
CA GLU A 12 -24.09 3.52 -6.06
C GLU A 12 -23.64 4.64 -5.10
N TRP A 13 -22.88 4.27 -4.06
CA TRP A 13 -22.32 5.22 -3.11
C TRP A 13 -21.26 6.13 -3.74
N TRP A 14 -20.42 5.59 -4.62
CA TRP A 14 -19.40 6.34 -5.32
C TRP A 14 -19.95 7.35 -6.33
N SER A 15 -21.17 7.18 -6.80
CA SER A 15 -21.85 8.15 -7.65
C SER A 15 -22.30 9.41 -6.88
N ASN A 16 -22.28 9.39 -5.54
CA ASN A 16 -22.65 10.53 -4.71
C ASN A 16 -21.48 11.54 -4.61
N PRO A 17 -21.62 12.75 -5.18
CA PRO A 17 -20.56 13.76 -5.14
C PRO A 17 -20.12 14.16 -3.71
N SER A 18 -21.04 14.07 -2.74
CA SER A 18 -20.72 14.43 -1.35
C SER A 18 -19.72 13.46 -0.71
N ILE A 19 -19.75 12.18 -1.09
CA ILE A 19 -18.81 11.17 -0.59
C ILE A 19 -17.42 11.40 -1.19
N THR A 20 -17.34 11.53 -2.51
CA THR A 20 -16.07 11.75 -3.20
C THR A 20 -15.42 13.05 -2.78
N GLU A 21 -16.21 14.11 -2.58
CA GLU A 21 -15.72 15.40 -2.09
C GLU A 21 -15.27 15.34 -0.62
N ALA A 22 -15.95 14.58 0.23
CA ALA A 22 -15.53 14.38 1.61
C ALA A 22 -14.18 13.65 1.69
N ILE A 23 -13.97 12.62 0.86
CA ILE A 23 -12.69 11.89 0.79
C ILE A 23 -11.60 12.80 0.23
N ARG A 24 -11.87 13.54 -0.84
CA ARG A 24 -10.93 14.49 -1.44
C ARG A 24 -10.46 15.52 -0.42
N ARG A 25 -11.40 16.08 0.34
CA ARG A 25 -11.11 17.04 1.42
C ARG A 25 -10.32 16.40 2.57
N PHE A 26 -10.63 15.17 2.94
CA PHE A 26 -9.88 14.44 3.96
C PHE A 26 -8.40 14.29 3.56
N VAL A 27 -8.14 13.83 2.33
CA VAL A 27 -6.77 13.68 1.85
C VAL A 27 -6.10 15.06 1.70
N TYR A 28 -6.76 16.04 1.09
CA TYR A 28 -6.21 17.38 0.91
C TYR A 28 -5.75 18.02 2.23
N ASN A 29 -6.43 17.72 3.34
CA ASN A 29 -6.10 18.24 4.67
C ASN A 29 -5.01 17.42 5.42
N GLY A 30 -4.43 16.40 4.81
CA GLY A 30 -3.34 15.62 5.39
C GLY A 30 -3.68 14.16 5.68
N GLY A 31 -4.87 13.70 5.29
CA GLY A 31 -5.24 12.29 5.41
C GLY A 31 -4.52 11.41 4.39
N GLY A 32 -4.34 10.12 4.73
CA GLY A 32 -3.80 9.11 3.83
C GLY A 32 -4.89 8.25 3.21
N ILE A 33 -4.67 7.82 1.96
CA ILE A 33 -5.57 6.88 1.27
C ILE A 33 -4.76 5.85 0.48
N ILE A 34 -5.22 4.60 0.48
CA ILE A 34 -4.66 3.52 -0.34
C ILE A 34 -5.80 2.96 -1.19
N GLY A 35 -5.57 2.87 -2.49
CA GLY A 35 -6.49 2.28 -3.46
C GLY A 35 -5.88 1.05 -4.10
N VAL A 36 -6.64 -0.06 -4.16
CA VAL A 36 -6.20 -1.31 -4.77
C VAL A 36 -7.17 -1.70 -5.88
N GLY A 37 -6.65 -2.08 -7.04
CA GLY A 37 -7.44 -2.52 -8.19
C GLY A 37 -8.31 -1.39 -8.76
N GLU A 38 -9.58 -1.50 -8.60
CA GLU A 38 -10.58 -0.45 -8.88
C GLU A 38 -11.01 0.23 -7.58
N PRO A 39 -10.23 1.21 -7.08
CA PRO A 39 -10.47 1.75 -5.74
C PRO A 39 -11.76 2.56 -5.62
N THR A 40 -12.34 2.97 -6.74
CA THR A 40 -13.61 3.71 -6.79
C THR A 40 -14.44 3.21 -7.97
N ALA A 41 -15.76 3.41 -7.91
CA ALA A 41 -16.63 3.09 -9.02
C ALA A 41 -16.36 3.98 -10.25
N HIS A 42 -16.80 3.50 -11.41
CA HIS A 42 -16.78 4.28 -12.64
C HIS A 42 -17.52 5.60 -12.49
N GLN A 43 -16.91 6.64 -12.99
CA GLN A 43 -17.57 7.92 -13.03
C GLN A 43 -18.59 7.99 -14.17
N TYR A 44 -19.74 8.58 -13.87
CA TYR A 44 -20.83 8.77 -14.80
C TYR A 44 -20.43 9.47 -16.11
N GLN A 45 -19.33 10.24 -16.14
CA GLN A 45 -18.92 11.06 -17.28
C GLN A 45 -17.52 10.78 -17.84
N GLY A 46 -17.02 9.58 -17.74
CA GLY A 46 -15.86 9.22 -18.56
C GLY A 46 -14.55 8.99 -17.84
N ARG A 47 -14.35 9.44 -16.61
CA ARG A 47 -13.19 9.08 -15.80
C ARG A 47 -13.43 7.75 -15.12
N PHE A 48 -12.43 6.89 -15.14
CA PHE A 48 -12.53 5.59 -14.52
C PHE A 48 -12.53 5.69 -12.99
N PHE A 49 -11.55 6.37 -12.42
CA PHE A 49 -11.53 6.61 -10.98
C PHE A 49 -12.18 7.93 -10.61
N GLN A 50 -13.18 7.90 -9.73
CA GLN A 50 -13.79 9.11 -9.16
C GLN A 50 -12.76 10.03 -8.49
N LEU A 51 -11.69 9.44 -7.94
CA LEU A 51 -10.60 10.10 -7.24
C LEU A 51 -9.27 9.99 -8.01
N ALA A 52 -9.33 9.99 -9.36
CA ALA A 52 -8.14 9.92 -10.20
C ALA A 52 -7.12 11.03 -9.86
N ASP A 53 -7.59 12.22 -9.58
CA ASP A 53 -6.78 13.35 -9.15
C ASP A 53 -6.11 13.13 -7.78
N VAL A 54 -6.75 12.41 -6.88
CA VAL A 54 -6.20 12.05 -5.57
C VAL A 54 -5.16 10.95 -5.69
N PHE A 55 -5.48 9.87 -6.42
CA PHE A 55 -4.56 8.75 -6.61
C PHE A 55 -3.42 9.06 -7.59
N GLY A 56 -3.57 10.07 -8.42
CA GLY A 56 -2.60 10.41 -9.46
C GLY A 56 -2.59 9.45 -10.65
N VAL A 57 -3.58 8.59 -10.77
CA VAL A 57 -3.67 7.60 -11.85
C VAL A 57 -5.07 7.55 -12.45
N GLU A 58 -5.15 7.11 -13.72
CA GLU A 58 -6.41 6.89 -14.41
C GLU A 58 -6.31 5.67 -15.33
N GLU A 59 -7.44 5.10 -15.73
CA GLU A 59 -7.50 4.02 -16.70
C GLU A 59 -7.78 4.54 -18.11
N GLU A 60 -7.08 3.98 -19.09
CA GLU A 60 -7.44 4.11 -20.50
C GLU A 60 -8.56 3.13 -20.84
N ARG A 61 -9.67 3.62 -21.39
CA ARG A 61 -10.84 2.81 -21.74
C ARG A 61 -10.72 2.09 -23.09
N GLY A 62 -9.61 2.22 -23.79
CA GLY A 62 -9.32 1.48 -25.01
C GLY A 62 -8.98 0.01 -24.75
N PHE A 63 -8.71 -0.72 -25.84
CA PHE A 63 -8.23 -2.11 -25.72
C PHE A 63 -6.80 -2.20 -25.18
N THR A 64 -6.02 -1.14 -25.39
CA THR A 64 -4.62 -1.03 -24.96
C THR A 64 -4.32 0.42 -24.58
N LEU A 65 -3.33 0.59 -23.72
CA LEU A 65 -2.83 1.90 -23.34
C LEU A 65 -2.26 2.64 -24.56
N GLY A 66 -2.65 3.89 -24.76
CA GLY A 66 -2.08 4.74 -25.83
C GLY A 66 -0.60 5.04 -25.58
N TYR A 67 0.19 5.14 -26.64
CA TYR A 67 1.64 5.35 -26.58
C TYR A 67 2.03 6.63 -25.83
N ASP A 68 1.26 7.67 -25.92
CA ASP A 68 1.41 8.94 -25.22
C ASP A 68 1.19 8.87 -23.70
N LYS A 69 0.63 7.74 -23.21
CA LYS A 69 0.37 7.45 -21.81
C LYS A 69 1.34 6.43 -21.21
N TYR A 70 2.32 5.97 -21.98
CA TYR A 70 3.30 5.02 -21.48
C TYR A 70 4.16 5.63 -20.37
N ASN A 71 4.45 4.82 -19.37
CA ASN A 71 5.33 5.18 -18.26
C ASN A 71 6.73 4.64 -18.56
N TRP A 72 7.76 5.45 -18.30
CA TRP A 72 9.14 5.14 -18.67
C TRP A 72 10.09 5.08 -17.49
N GLU A 73 9.72 5.66 -16.36
CA GLU A 73 10.58 5.79 -15.21
C GLU A 73 9.92 5.24 -13.97
N GLU A 74 10.71 4.54 -13.15
CA GLU A 74 10.38 4.12 -11.80
C GLU A 74 11.29 4.85 -10.82
N HIS A 75 10.77 5.15 -9.64
CA HIS A 75 11.51 5.87 -8.62
C HIS A 75 11.65 5.04 -7.34
N PRO A 76 12.85 4.96 -6.74
CA PRO A 76 13.01 4.36 -5.42
C PRO A 76 12.12 5.06 -4.40
N HIS A 77 11.52 4.27 -3.52
CA HIS A 77 10.59 4.82 -2.55
C HIS A 77 10.56 3.99 -1.25
N PHE A 78 10.30 4.66 -0.12
CA PHE A 78 10.16 4.05 1.20
C PHE A 78 9.30 2.78 1.21
N ILE A 79 8.22 2.76 0.45
CA ILE A 79 7.28 1.62 0.41
C ILE A 79 7.94 0.32 -0.05
N LEU A 80 8.99 0.41 -0.88
CA LEU A 80 9.66 -0.74 -1.51
C LEU A 80 11.09 -1.00 -0.99
N GLU A 81 11.56 -0.27 0.01
CA GLU A 81 12.98 -0.33 0.43
C GLU A 81 13.47 -1.71 0.89
N ASP A 82 12.60 -2.54 1.45
CA ASP A 82 12.93 -3.88 1.94
C ASP A 82 12.18 -5.00 1.20
N THR A 83 11.76 -4.72 -0.03
CA THR A 83 10.98 -5.63 -0.85
C THR A 83 11.60 -5.76 -2.24
N ASP A 84 12.09 -6.95 -2.58
CA ASP A 84 12.67 -7.24 -3.90
C ASP A 84 11.61 -7.51 -4.98
N PHE A 85 10.41 -7.88 -4.56
CA PHE A 85 9.34 -8.28 -5.47
C PHE A 85 7.95 -7.95 -4.88
N VAL A 86 7.06 -7.42 -5.72
CA VAL A 86 5.65 -7.22 -5.40
C VAL A 86 4.82 -8.06 -6.35
N ASP A 87 3.98 -8.92 -5.80
CA ASP A 87 2.98 -9.66 -6.59
C ASP A 87 1.73 -8.80 -6.76
N PHE A 88 1.42 -8.46 -7.99
CA PHE A 88 0.19 -7.72 -8.33
C PHE A 88 -0.96 -8.65 -8.76
N GLY A 89 -0.71 -9.97 -8.80
CA GLY A 89 -1.65 -10.93 -9.38
C GLY A 89 -1.93 -10.62 -10.84
N GLU A 90 -3.20 -10.67 -11.24
CA GLU A 90 -3.59 -10.22 -12.59
C GLU A 90 -3.49 -8.69 -12.72
N GLY A 91 -3.64 -7.97 -11.64
CA GLY A 91 -3.58 -6.52 -11.57
C GLY A 91 -4.58 -5.80 -12.48
N LYS A 92 -4.89 -4.55 -12.20
CA LYS A 92 -5.68 -3.73 -13.11
C LYS A 92 -4.82 -3.27 -14.27
N LYS A 93 -5.34 -3.38 -15.49
CA LYS A 93 -4.64 -3.02 -16.74
C LYS A 93 -5.01 -1.64 -17.24
N ASN A 94 -4.24 -1.16 -18.22
CA ASN A 94 -4.44 0.13 -18.88
C ASN A 94 -4.36 1.34 -17.92
N ILE A 95 -3.62 1.21 -16.83
CA ILE A 95 -3.44 2.29 -15.86
C ILE A 95 -2.26 3.16 -16.28
N TYR A 96 -2.45 4.47 -16.26
CA TYR A 96 -1.42 5.45 -16.54
C TYR A 96 -1.36 6.55 -15.47
N ALA A 97 -0.19 7.14 -15.32
CA ALA A 97 0.03 8.20 -14.36
C ALA A 97 -0.43 9.56 -14.89
N LEU A 98 -1.03 10.35 -14.02
CA LEU A 98 -1.29 11.76 -14.24
C LEU A 98 -0.05 12.61 -13.93
N ALA A 99 -0.04 13.86 -14.38
CA ALA A 99 1.08 14.75 -14.14
C ALA A 99 1.33 14.97 -12.62
N GLY A 100 2.60 14.85 -12.23
CA GLY A 100 3.02 15.01 -10.84
C GLY A 100 3.02 13.72 -10.00
N THR A 101 2.54 12.62 -10.54
CA THR A 101 2.52 11.31 -9.86
C THR A 101 3.90 10.66 -9.92
N THR A 102 4.33 10.05 -8.82
CA THR A 102 5.56 9.25 -8.75
C THR A 102 5.24 7.78 -8.96
N ILE A 103 5.81 7.18 -10.00
CA ILE A 103 5.63 5.76 -10.32
C ILE A 103 6.68 4.95 -9.57
N LEU A 104 6.23 3.92 -8.84
CA LEU A 104 7.10 3.03 -8.08
C LEU A 104 7.38 1.73 -8.82
N VAL A 105 6.34 1.17 -9.46
CA VAL A 105 6.45 -0.06 -10.25
C VAL A 105 5.59 0.08 -11.50
N GLN A 106 6.15 -0.34 -12.62
CA GLN A 106 5.43 -0.47 -13.90
C GLN A 106 5.63 -1.88 -14.49
N LYS A 107 4.70 -2.30 -15.31
CA LYS A 107 4.81 -3.51 -16.12
C LYS A 107 4.29 -3.20 -17.52
N GLU A 108 5.10 -3.53 -18.53
CA GLU A 108 4.71 -3.29 -19.94
C GLU A 108 4.28 -1.84 -20.22
N LYS A 109 4.92 -0.88 -19.54
CA LYS A 109 4.62 0.58 -19.62
C LYS A 109 3.35 1.03 -18.90
N GLU A 110 2.65 0.13 -18.22
CA GLU A 110 1.48 0.45 -17.39
C GLU A 110 1.87 0.61 -15.93
N VAL A 111 1.19 1.49 -15.21
CA VAL A 111 1.40 1.66 -13.77
C VAL A 111 0.87 0.43 -13.03
N GLN A 112 1.74 -0.17 -12.20
CA GLN A 112 1.35 -1.19 -11.24
C GLN A 112 1.25 -0.61 -9.83
N MET A 113 2.14 0.32 -9.50
CA MET A 113 2.13 1.01 -8.21
C MET A 113 2.61 2.45 -8.37
N ALA A 114 1.89 3.38 -7.76
CA ALA A 114 2.23 4.79 -7.77
C ALA A 114 1.85 5.47 -6.46
N VAL A 115 2.50 6.60 -6.19
CA VAL A 115 2.17 7.49 -5.08
C VAL A 115 1.93 8.91 -5.58
N ASN A 116 1.03 9.61 -4.91
CA ASN A 116 0.69 10.97 -5.24
C ASN A 116 0.54 11.83 -3.98
N GLU A 117 1.03 13.04 -4.02
CA GLU A 117 0.76 14.05 -2.99
C GLU A 117 -0.44 14.88 -3.41
N PHE A 118 -1.47 14.94 -2.56
CA PHE A 118 -2.68 15.70 -2.83
C PHE A 118 -2.96 16.67 -1.69
N GLY A 119 -2.66 17.93 -1.92
CA GLY A 119 -2.67 18.94 -0.86
C GLY A 119 -1.60 18.68 0.20
N LYS A 120 -2.02 18.35 1.43
CA LYS A 120 -1.13 17.95 2.53
C LYS A 120 -1.12 16.44 2.76
N GLY A 121 -1.97 15.71 2.06
CA GLY A 121 -2.13 14.27 2.23
C GLY A 121 -1.44 13.48 1.15
N ARG A 122 -1.48 12.16 1.32
CA ARG A 122 -0.76 11.19 0.48
C ARG A 122 -1.69 10.07 0.02
N ALA A 123 -1.56 9.70 -1.23
CA ALA A 123 -2.31 8.61 -1.83
C ALA A 123 -1.37 7.55 -2.40
N VAL A 124 -1.73 6.28 -2.22
CA VAL A 124 -1.03 5.14 -2.82
C VAL A 124 -2.01 4.41 -3.73
N TYR A 125 -1.60 4.14 -4.95
CA TYR A 125 -2.31 3.27 -5.88
C TYR A 125 -1.54 1.97 -6.07
N ILE A 126 -2.25 0.84 -6.05
CA ILE A 126 -1.71 -0.51 -6.30
C ILE A 126 -2.69 -1.23 -7.23
N SER A 127 -2.21 -1.74 -8.37
CA SER A 127 -3.08 -2.35 -9.41
C SER A 127 -3.72 -3.68 -8.97
N GLY A 128 -3.10 -4.36 -8.03
CA GLY A 128 -3.59 -5.60 -7.38
C GLY A 128 -2.67 -5.96 -6.23
N LEU A 129 -3.20 -6.61 -5.21
CA LEU A 129 -2.43 -6.94 -4.00
C LEU A 129 -2.94 -8.27 -3.42
N PRO A 130 -2.67 -9.43 -4.08
CA PRO A 130 -2.98 -10.72 -3.49
C PRO A 130 -2.17 -10.91 -2.20
N TYR A 131 -2.68 -11.75 -1.31
CA TYR A 131 -2.02 -11.99 -0.03
C TYR A 131 -0.69 -12.74 -0.22
N SER A 132 0.40 -12.16 0.30
CA SER A 132 1.69 -12.81 0.56
C SER A 132 2.38 -12.06 1.71
N PHE A 133 3.46 -12.62 2.25
CA PHE A 133 4.22 -11.94 3.32
C PHE A 133 4.89 -10.67 2.78
N GLU A 134 5.44 -10.71 1.57
CA GLU A 134 6.04 -9.57 0.90
C GLU A 134 5.00 -8.47 0.65
N ASN A 135 3.85 -8.83 0.10
CA ASN A 135 2.76 -7.88 -0.13
C ASN A 135 2.20 -7.29 1.17
N ASN A 136 2.19 -8.07 2.26
CA ASN A 136 1.80 -7.56 3.58
C ASN A 136 2.80 -6.50 4.08
N ARG A 137 4.10 -6.72 3.86
CA ARG A 137 5.14 -5.73 4.16
C ARG A 137 4.96 -4.45 3.33
N VAL A 138 4.72 -4.58 2.03
CA VAL A 138 4.44 -3.44 1.14
C VAL A 138 3.21 -2.66 1.63
N LEU A 139 2.13 -3.36 2.00
CA LEU A 139 0.93 -2.73 2.54
C LEU A 139 1.19 -2.00 3.86
N GLN A 140 1.94 -2.60 4.78
CA GLN A 140 2.33 -1.97 6.04
C GLN A 140 3.10 -0.66 5.79
N ARG A 141 4.09 -0.69 4.90
CA ARG A 141 4.87 0.50 4.55
C ARG A 141 4.02 1.55 3.83
N ALA A 142 3.11 1.12 2.96
CA ALA A 142 2.16 2.03 2.30
C ALA A 142 1.23 2.73 3.32
N ILE A 143 0.76 2.01 4.34
CA ILE A 143 -0.04 2.59 5.44
C ILE A 143 0.78 3.63 6.20
N LEU A 144 2.01 3.29 6.60
CA LEU A 144 2.87 4.21 7.35
C LEU A 144 3.18 5.46 6.53
N TRP A 145 3.56 5.30 5.25
CA TRP A 145 3.85 6.44 4.39
C TRP A 145 2.62 7.33 4.18
N SER A 146 1.48 6.76 3.89
CA SER A 146 0.26 7.54 3.67
C SER A 146 -0.21 8.28 4.93
N ALA A 147 0.13 7.77 6.11
CA ALA A 147 -0.16 8.36 7.41
C ALA A 147 0.94 9.31 7.91
N HIS A 148 2.00 9.59 7.14
CA HIS A 148 3.19 10.37 7.56
C HIS A 148 3.91 9.77 8.78
N GLY A 149 3.90 8.44 8.89
CA GLY A 149 4.41 7.68 10.04
C GLY A 149 5.63 6.80 9.71
N GLU A 150 6.46 7.19 8.74
CA GLU A 150 7.61 6.38 8.30
C GLU A 150 8.59 6.05 9.43
N ASP A 151 8.75 6.97 10.38
CA ASP A 151 9.60 6.76 11.56
C ASP A 151 9.07 5.68 12.52
N ASP A 152 7.78 5.37 12.46
CA ASP A 152 7.18 4.34 13.30
C ASP A 152 7.56 2.92 12.86
N LEU A 153 8.05 2.74 11.62
CA LEU A 153 8.56 1.46 11.15
C LEU A 153 9.78 0.98 11.95
N LYS A 154 10.55 1.90 12.55
CA LYS A 154 11.71 1.56 13.39
C LYS A 154 11.35 1.06 14.77
N LYS A 155 10.07 0.99 15.11
CA LYS A 155 9.54 0.53 16.40
C LYS A 155 8.75 -0.75 16.21
N TRP A 156 9.01 -1.75 17.03
CA TRP A 156 8.27 -3.02 16.97
C TRP A 156 8.30 -3.63 15.55
N PHE A 157 9.49 -3.76 15.00
CA PHE A 157 9.74 -4.13 13.63
C PHE A 157 10.69 -5.33 13.54
N SER A 158 10.54 -6.12 12.51
CA SER A 158 11.42 -7.23 12.13
C SER A 158 11.96 -7.00 10.72
N THR A 159 13.24 -7.29 10.49
CA THR A 159 13.83 -7.18 9.14
C THR A 159 13.35 -8.28 8.19
N ASN A 160 12.80 -9.36 8.71
CA ASN A 160 12.30 -10.48 7.90
C ASN A 160 10.78 -10.38 7.76
N CYS A 161 10.25 -10.33 6.54
CA CYS A 161 8.81 -10.21 6.26
C CYS A 161 7.96 -11.41 6.75
N ASN A 162 8.61 -12.56 6.98
CA ASN A 162 7.98 -13.78 7.52
C ASN A 162 7.83 -13.75 9.04
N VAL A 163 8.38 -12.73 9.70
CA VAL A 163 8.38 -12.59 11.16
C VAL A 163 7.73 -11.28 11.55
N ASP A 164 6.71 -11.35 12.39
CA ASP A 164 6.00 -10.17 12.89
C ASP A 164 6.34 -9.87 14.35
N VAL A 165 6.33 -8.59 14.71
CA VAL A 165 6.48 -8.11 16.08
C VAL A 165 5.17 -7.44 16.52
N HIS A 166 4.52 -8.01 17.53
CA HIS A 166 3.27 -7.51 18.07
C HIS A 166 3.48 -6.94 19.48
N ALA A 167 3.32 -5.63 19.63
CA ALA A 167 3.46 -4.95 20.90
C ALA A 167 2.13 -4.78 21.65
N TYR A 168 2.17 -4.99 22.95
CA TYR A 168 1.07 -4.79 23.89
C TYR A 168 1.51 -3.86 25.04
N PRO A 169 1.72 -2.56 24.78
CA PRO A 169 2.33 -1.64 25.75
C PRO A 169 1.56 -1.57 27.08
N LYS A 170 0.21 -1.64 27.02
CA LYS A 170 -0.63 -1.67 28.23
C LYS A 170 -0.35 -2.87 29.15
N ASN A 171 0.09 -3.97 28.57
CA ASN A 171 0.42 -5.21 29.30
C ASN A 171 1.92 -5.34 29.56
N LYS A 172 2.72 -4.34 29.15
CA LYS A 172 4.19 -4.35 29.22
C LYS A 172 4.80 -5.61 28.61
N LYS A 173 4.29 -6.01 27.45
CA LYS A 173 4.73 -7.21 26.74
C LYS A 173 4.75 -6.98 25.24
N TYR A 174 5.59 -7.75 24.57
CA TYR A 174 5.51 -7.94 23.12
C TYR A 174 5.78 -9.40 22.78
N CYS A 175 5.38 -9.84 21.61
CA CYS A 175 5.78 -11.14 21.07
C CYS A 175 6.34 -11.00 19.67
N VAL A 176 7.19 -11.95 19.33
CA VAL A 176 7.73 -12.15 18.00
C VAL A 176 7.16 -13.47 17.48
N VAL A 177 6.65 -13.47 16.26
CA VAL A 177 5.93 -14.60 15.66
C VAL A 177 6.59 -14.95 14.32
N ASN A 178 7.04 -16.19 14.19
CA ASN A 178 7.38 -16.76 12.88
C ASN A 178 6.10 -17.31 12.24
N ASN A 179 5.66 -16.70 11.14
CA ASN A 179 4.41 -17.04 10.43
C ASN A 179 4.59 -18.17 9.41
N THR A 180 5.77 -18.83 9.39
CA THR A 180 6.06 -19.87 8.41
C THR A 180 6.37 -21.21 9.07
N ASP A 181 6.30 -22.26 8.28
CA ASP A 181 6.69 -23.64 8.66
C ASP A 181 8.19 -23.92 8.47
N GLU A 182 8.99 -22.87 8.20
CA GLU A 182 10.45 -22.91 8.08
C GLU A 182 11.13 -22.10 9.19
N PRO A 183 12.35 -22.46 9.61
CA PRO A 183 13.14 -21.65 10.54
C PRO A 183 13.44 -20.27 9.94
N GLN A 184 13.38 -19.24 10.76
CA GLN A 184 13.63 -17.87 10.32
C GLN A 184 14.73 -17.20 11.17
N ASN A 185 15.53 -16.34 10.52
CA ASN A 185 16.44 -15.43 11.18
C ASN A 185 16.00 -14.00 10.92
N THR A 186 16.06 -13.16 11.94
CA THR A 186 15.66 -11.77 11.83
C THR A 186 16.39 -10.89 12.84
N THR A 187 16.45 -9.59 12.57
CA THR A 187 16.76 -8.57 13.55
C THR A 187 15.46 -7.95 14.02
N VAL A 188 15.21 -7.99 15.31
CA VAL A 188 14.03 -7.40 15.96
C VAL A 188 14.38 -6.02 16.49
N PHE A 189 13.56 -5.01 16.19
CA PHE A 189 13.65 -3.65 16.74
C PHE A 189 12.53 -3.41 17.74
N THR A 190 12.87 -2.80 18.88
CA THR A 190 11.96 -2.47 19.97
C THR A 190 11.54 -0.99 19.95
N GLU A 191 10.70 -0.57 20.88
CA GLU A 191 10.12 0.78 20.95
C GLU A 191 11.17 1.91 21.02
N ASP A 192 12.26 1.67 21.72
CA ASP A 192 13.37 2.62 21.91
C ASP A 192 14.40 2.60 20.76
N GLY A 193 14.17 1.75 19.75
CA GLY A 193 15.09 1.56 18.62
C GLY A 193 16.25 0.63 18.90
N SER A 194 16.33 0.04 20.11
CA SER A 194 17.27 -1.06 20.36
C SER A 194 16.91 -2.28 19.52
N ASN A 195 17.89 -3.10 19.21
CA ASN A 195 17.68 -4.27 18.38
C ASN A 195 18.49 -5.48 18.84
N PHE A 196 18.07 -6.67 18.42
CA PHE A 196 18.76 -7.92 18.66
C PHE A 196 18.49 -8.94 17.56
N GLU A 197 19.46 -9.79 17.31
CA GLU A 197 19.31 -10.93 16.40
C GLU A 197 18.49 -12.04 17.06
N LEU A 198 17.59 -12.65 16.29
CA LEU A 198 16.73 -13.71 16.74
C LEU A 198 16.65 -14.83 15.69
N HIS A 199 16.86 -16.07 16.17
CA HIS A 199 16.54 -17.29 15.44
C HIS A 199 15.23 -17.85 15.96
N MET A 200 14.33 -18.22 15.07
CA MET A 200 13.02 -18.77 15.41
C MET A 200 12.78 -20.11 14.71
N GLU A 201 12.26 -21.05 15.45
CA GLU A 201 11.77 -22.30 14.91
C GLU A 201 10.47 -22.11 14.11
N PRO A 202 10.06 -23.09 13.28
CA PRO A 202 8.80 -23.03 12.54
C PRO A 202 7.60 -22.75 13.46
N ASN A 203 6.74 -21.80 13.05
CA ASN A 203 5.51 -21.43 13.77
C ASN A 203 5.72 -20.99 15.24
N GLN A 204 6.94 -20.60 15.61
CA GLN A 204 7.28 -20.23 16.98
C GLN A 204 6.73 -18.86 17.35
N ILE A 205 6.27 -18.75 18.59
CA ILE A 205 5.90 -17.48 19.23
C ILE A 205 6.74 -17.30 20.49
N ILE A 206 7.50 -16.19 20.55
CA ILE A 206 8.33 -15.87 21.73
C ILE A 206 7.81 -14.60 22.37
N TRP A 207 7.57 -14.66 23.69
CA TRP A 207 7.09 -13.52 24.47
C TRP A 207 8.23 -12.85 25.24
N TYR A 208 8.20 -11.53 25.25
CA TYR A 208 9.14 -10.67 25.99
C TYR A 208 8.40 -9.68 26.86
N THR A 209 9.11 -9.14 27.84
CA THR A 209 8.64 -8.03 28.68
C THR A 209 9.28 -6.72 28.21
N ILE A 210 8.49 -5.66 28.13
CA ILE A 210 8.95 -4.29 27.81
C ILE A 210 9.60 -3.69 29.05
#